data_9cb9f72ea4d03c9f6e2cedb7cf3c83d5
#
_entry.id   9cb9f72ea4d03c9f6e2cedb7cf3c83d5
#
_cell.length_a   1.000
_cell.length_b   1.000
_cell.length_c   1.000
_cell.angle_alpha   90.00
_cell.angle_beta   90.00
_cell.angle_gamma   90.00
#
_symmetry.space_group_name_H-M   'P 1'
#
loop_
_entity.id
_entity.type
_entity.pdbx_description
1 polymer ?
#
loop_
_entity_poly.entity_id
_entity_poly.type
_entity_poly.pdbx_seq_one_letter_code
_entity_poly.pdbx_strand_id
1 'polypeptide(L)'
;MKTKSLFPLFITVLFFCTSSCKKDEKTDNIETEFKGDIIIVGAGASGLSAAKKLQENGISYQILEASDKLGGRIQKNIDFADFPIDLGAEWIHADKSILNYLINQQGNEPDVETILYQPTNVQSVSGDTITQIPEQDMIDYYSNYIIEYKFKNTTWYDFIYENFTENIEENIIYESKVTTIDYSGDKVILTTNNGLEYQADKVIVTVSVGVLKSNVITFIPSLSTEKINAIQDVEFLPGFKLLMKFSEQFYPDVISYETNSGEKSYYDVAYGKNSQDHVLGLLSVGSSAEEYYLLGDSNAILQNVLQELDGYYNGLASQSFLGNYIYMNWGQQTFTHGTWTSDIQASSNNLNESLNNKVYFAGETYNTYGVLPVNGSFILRGSVQSAILSGYKVVEEILF
;
A
#
# COMPACT_ATOMS: atom_id res chain seq x y z
N MET A 1 -98.61 -36.23 -1.46
CA MET A 1 -98.03 -37.60 -1.40
C MET A 1 -96.65 -37.49 -0.76
N LYS A 2 -96.49 -38.20 0.33
CA LYS A 2 -95.35 -38.15 1.24
C LYS A 2 -94.17 -38.97 0.69
N THR A 3 -92.95 -38.42 0.64
CA THR A 3 -91.75 -39.25 0.55
C THR A 3 -90.78 -38.82 1.64
N LYS A 4 -90.38 -39.80 2.42
CA LYS A 4 -89.50 -39.71 3.57
C LYS A 4 -88.04 -39.62 3.11
N SER A 5 -87.32 -38.69 3.70
CA SER A 5 -85.83 -38.52 3.56
C SER A 5 -85.16 -39.40 4.61
N LEU A 6 -84.20 -40.25 4.18
CA LEU A 6 -83.23 -40.94 5.03
C LEU A 6 -81.94 -40.19 5.00
N PHE A 7 -81.41 -39.77 6.16
CA PHE A 7 -80.10 -39.28 6.38
C PHE A 7 -79.14 -40.45 6.67
N PRO A 8 -77.93 -40.48 6.01
CA PRO A 8 -76.85 -41.31 6.49
C PRO A 8 -75.90 -40.53 7.40
N LEU A 9 -75.66 -41.16 8.53
CA LEU A 9 -74.73 -40.72 9.55
C LEU A 9 -73.25 -40.83 9.01
N PHE A 10 -72.57 -39.70 8.85
CA PHE A 10 -71.12 -39.68 8.53
C PHE A 10 -70.31 -39.64 9.84
N ILE A 11 -69.64 -40.75 10.13
CA ILE A 11 -68.61 -40.83 11.20
C ILE A 11 -67.33 -40.18 10.69
N THR A 12 -67.02 -39.01 11.24
CA THR A 12 -65.73 -38.34 10.96
C THR A 12 -64.69 -38.91 11.89
N VAL A 13 -63.73 -39.68 11.32
CA VAL A 13 -62.53 -40.13 12.03
C VAL A 13 -61.55 -39.01 12.00
N LEU A 14 -61.29 -38.38 13.14
CA LEU A 14 -60.19 -37.41 13.30
C LEU A 14 -58.87 -38.17 13.37
N PHE A 15 -58.05 -38.03 12.30
CA PHE A 15 -56.65 -38.42 12.31
C PHE A 15 -55.87 -37.30 12.98
N PHE A 16 -55.37 -37.52 14.19
CA PHE A 16 -54.35 -36.69 14.81
C PHE A 16 -52.99 -36.99 14.15
N CYS A 17 -52.57 -36.15 13.21
CA CYS A 17 -51.16 -36.11 12.77
C CYS A 17 -50.37 -35.39 13.86
N THR A 18 -49.64 -36.15 14.66
CA THR A 18 -48.56 -35.61 15.49
C THR A 18 -47.40 -35.24 14.60
N SER A 19 -47.31 -33.97 14.15
CA SER A 19 -46.10 -33.42 13.56
C SER A 19 -45.08 -33.27 14.68
N SER A 20 -44.13 -34.20 14.73
CA SER A 20 -42.90 -34.05 15.49
C SER A 20 -42.08 -32.96 14.83
N CYS A 21 -42.15 -31.73 15.35
CA CYS A 21 -41.15 -30.72 15.06
C CYS A 21 -39.82 -31.21 15.64
N LYS A 22 -38.94 -31.71 14.79
CA LYS A 22 -37.50 -31.69 15.08
C LYS A 22 -37.12 -30.20 15.22
N LYS A 23 -36.82 -29.76 16.44
CA LYS A 23 -36.03 -28.58 16.67
C LYS A 23 -34.68 -28.86 16.01
N ASP A 24 -34.41 -28.22 14.87
CA ASP A 24 -33.05 -28.00 14.43
C ASP A 24 -32.36 -27.22 15.54
N GLU A 25 -31.53 -27.88 16.33
CA GLU A 25 -30.54 -27.23 17.16
C GLU A 25 -29.66 -26.48 16.19
N LYS A 26 -29.94 -25.17 15.98
CA LYS A 26 -28.89 -24.24 15.58
C LYS A 26 -27.82 -24.37 16.65
N THR A 27 -26.78 -25.08 16.36
CA THR A 27 -25.48 -24.85 16.99
C THR A 27 -25.15 -23.42 16.66
N ASP A 28 -25.47 -22.50 17.58
CA ASP A 28 -24.83 -21.21 17.63
C ASP A 28 -23.34 -21.53 17.80
N ASN A 29 -22.61 -21.52 16.67
CA ASN A 29 -21.17 -21.35 16.71
C ASN A 29 -20.97 -19.99 17.37
N ILE A 30 -20.78 -19.97 18.68
CA ILE A 30 -20.21 -18.86 19.39
C ILE A 30 -18.77 -18.80 18.87
N GLU A 31 -18.56 -18.06 17.78
CA GLU A 31 -17.23 -17.62 17.41
C GLU A 31 -16.69 -16.90 18.64
N THR A 32 -15.76 -17.53 19.34
CA THR A 32 -15.13 -16.95 20.50
C THR A 32 -14.22 -15.84 19.99
N GLU A 33 -14.66 -14.60 20.19
CA GLU A 33 -13.90 -13.40 19.88
C GLU A 33 -12.48 -13.52 20.45
N PHE A 34 -11.47 -13.32 19.60
CA PHE A 34 -10.06 -13.37 20.02
C PHE A 34 -9.77 -12.23 21.03
N LYS A 35 -9.17 -12.55 22.18
CA LYS A 35 -8.85 -11.60 23.27
C LYS A 35 -7.38 -11.68 23.73
N GLY A 36 -6.51 -12.13 22.86
CA GLY A 36 -5.08 -12.23 23.16
C GLY A 36 -4.30 -10.96 22.83
N ASP A 37 -2.99 -11.02 23.06
CA ASP A 37 -2.05 -9.95 22.70
C ASP A 37 -1.51 -10.13 21.29
N ILE A 38 -1.35 -9.03 20.56
CA ILE A 38 -0.84 -9.04 19.17
C ILE A 38 0.42 -8.16 19.10
N ILE A 39 1.44 -8.63 18.38
CA ILE A 39 2.57 -7.79 17.97
C ILE A 39 2.49 -7.57 16.46
N ILE A 40 2.62 -6.30 16.06
CA ILE A 40 2.73 -5.88 14.66
C ILE A 40 4.20 -5.58 14.37
N VAL A 41 4.73 -6.13 13.29
CA VAL A 41 6.12 -5.88 12.85
C VAL A 41 6.10 -4.89 11.70
N GLY A 42 6.44 -3.64 12.01
CA GLY A 42 6.48 -2.51 11.08
C GLY A 42 5.37 -1.46 11.32
N ALA A 43 5.75 -0.18 11.37
CA ALA A 43 4.86 0.99 11.50
C ALA A 43 4.62 1.71 10.15
N GLY A 44 4.53 0.97 9.05
CA GLY A 44 4.07 1.47 7.76
C GLY A 44 2.54 1.55 7.67
N ALA A 45 1.99 1.98 6.54
CA ALA A 45 0.54 2.13 6.33
C ALA A 45 -0.28 0.90 6.73
N SER A 46 0.20 -0.30 6.40
CA SER A 46 -0.47 -1.57 6.75
C SER A 46 -0.42 -1.85 8.25
N GLY A 47 0.73 -1.64 8.91
CA GLY A 47 0.86 -1.85 10.36
C GLY A 47 0.02 -0.87 11.16
N LEU A 48 0.01 0.40 10.77
CA LEU A 48 -0.80 1.43 11.42
C LEU A 48 -2.30 1.21 11.24
N SER A 49 -2.74 0.78 10.04
CA SER A 49 -4.16 0.45 9.82
C SER A 49 -4.58 -0.82 10.58
N ALA A 50 -3.71 -1.83 10.68
CA ALA A 50 -3.97 -2.99 11.53
C ALA A 50 -4.08 -2.58 13.01
N ALA A 51 -3.18 -1.73 13.50
CA ALA A 51 -3.22 -1.21 14.86
C ALA A 51 -4.52 -0.45 15.15
N LYS A 52 -4.93 0.46 14.25
CA LYS A 52 -6.20 1.18 14.34
C LYS A 52 -7.38 0.21 14.46
N LYS A 53 -7.44 -0.81 13.60
CA LYS A 53 -8.52 -1.81 13.64
C LYS A 53 -8.51 -2.63 14.92
N LEU A 54 -7.34 -3.00 15.46
CA LEU A 54 -7.21 -3.69 16.75
C LEU A 54 -7.69 -2.80 17.90
N GLN A 55 -7.29 -1.54 17.92
CA GLN A 55 -7.72 -0.56 18.91
C GLN A 55 -9.24 -0.37 18.91
N GLU A 56 -9.87 -0.23 17.73
CA GLU A 56 -11.32 -0.13 17.57
C GLU A 56 -12.07 -1.35 18.12
N ASN A 57 -11.41 -2.54 18.13
CA ASN A 57 -11.95 -3.78 18.68
C ASN A 57 -11.50 -4.07 20.13
N GLY A 58 -10.78 -3.16 20.77
CA GLY A 58 -10.34 -3.32 22.17
C GLY A 58 -9.29 -4.41 22.37
N ILE A 59 -8.53 -4.78 21.34
CA ILE A 59 -7.47 -5.79 21.38
C ILE A 59 -6.15 -5.13 21.75
N SER A 60 -5.43 -5.74 22.71
CA SER A 60 -4.08 -5.31 23.11
C SER A 60 -3.07 -5.56 22.02
N TYR A 61 -2.23 -4.57 21.73
CA TYR A 61 -1.17 -4.69 20.71
C TYR A 61 0.05 -3.82 21.04
N GLN A 62 1.19 -4.19 20.42
CA GLN A 62 2.40 -3.37 20.29
C GLN A 62 2.88 -3.39 18.84
N ILE A 63 3.58 -2.33 18.42
CA ILE A 63 4.22 -2.24 17.11
C ILE A 63 5.73 -2.19 17.31
N LEU A 64 6.48 -3.09 16.67
CA LEU A 64 7.93 -3.06 16.61
C LEU A 64 8.36 -2.45 15.28
N GLU A 65 8.91 -1.23 15.32
CA GLU A 65 9.40 -0.52 14.12
C GLU A 65 10.94 -0.54 14.11
N ALA A 66 11.50 -0.88 12.95
CA ALA A 66 12.94 -1.03 12.79
C ALA A 66 13.70 0.31 12.74
N SER A 67 13.05 1.36 12.26
CA SER A 67 13.60 2.71 12.13
C SER A 67 13.28 3.59 13.34
N ASP A 68 13.74 4.82 13.30
CA ASP A 68 13.47 5.86 14.29
C ASP A 68 12.17 6.64 14.04
N LYS A 69 11.38 6.26 13.02
CA LYS A 69 10.15 6.94 12.60
C LYS A 69 9.14 6.00 11.95
N LEU A 70 7.88 6.37 12.02
CA LEU A 70 6.80 5.66 11.33
C LEU A 70 6.72 6.00 9.82
N GLY A 71 5.84 5.31 9.11
CA GLY A 71 5.48 5.59 7.72
C GLY A 71 6.11 4.65 6.69
N GLY A 72 7.26 4.05 6.99
CA GLY A 72 7.96 3.15 6.04
C GLY A 72 8.28 3.87 4.72
N ARG A 73 7.69 3.42 3.61
CA ARG A 73 7.85 4.04 2.26
C ARG A 73 7.01 5.29 2.03
N ILE A 74 6.30 5.76 3.04
CA ILE A 74 5.57 7.03 3.04
C ILE A 74 6.37 8.02 3.88
N GLN A 75 7.04 8.94 3.21
CA GLN A 75 7.87 9.96 3.84
C GLN A 75 7.64 11.29 3.13
N LYS A 76 7.83 12.40 3.84
CA LYS A 76 7.64 13.75 3.31
C LYS A 76 8.86 14.64 3.49
N ASN A 77 8.90 15.73 2.73
CA ASN A 77 9.76 16.88 2.96
C ASN A 77 8.93 18.15 2.88
N ILE A 78 9.16 19.09 3.80
CA ILE A 78 8.41 20.36 3.90
C ILE A 78 9.30 21.60 3.72
N ASP A 79 10.62 21.41 3.53
CA ASP A 79 11.60 22.50 3.49
C ASP A 79 12.17 22.72 2.08
N PHE A 80 11.91 21.80 1.14
CA PHE A 80 12.52 21.84 -0.19
C PHE A 80 11.79 22.80 -1.15
N ALA A 81 10.48 22.91 -1.02
CA ALA A 81 9.63 23.79 -1.82
C ALA A 81 8.61 24.52 -0.93
N ASP A 82 7.88 25.45 -1.51
CA ASP A 82 6.79 26.19 -0.84
C ASP A 82 5.51 25.34 -0.66
N PHE A 83 5.60 24.05 -0.93
CA PHE A 83 4.56 23.03 -0.69
C PHE A 83 5.16 21.72 -0.16
N PRO A 84 4.39 20.92 0.57
CA PRO A 84 4.86 19.62 1.06
C PRO A 84 5.01 18.61 -0.09
N ILE A 85 6.08 17.81 -0.03
CA ILE A 85 6.46 16.84 -1.06
C ILE A 85 6.47 15.42 -0.49
N ASP A 86 5.85 14.50 -1.21
CA ASP A 86 5.96 13.06 -0.95
C ASP A 86 7.28 12.51 -1.49
N LEU A 87 8.12 12.01 -0.60
CA LEU A 87 9.41 11.39 -0.97
C LEU A 87 9.27 9.92 -1.39
N GLY A 88 8.15 9.31 -1.08
CA GLY A 88 7.79 7.92 -1.43
C GLY A 88 6.56 7.85 -2.31
N ALA A 89 5.55 7.13 -1.84
CA ALA A 89 4.24 7.09 -2.48
C ALA A 89 3.66 8.51 -2.60
N GLU A 90 3.07 8.84 -3.73
CA GLU A 90 2.62 10.19 -4.05
C GLU A 90 1.22 10.20 -4.66
N TRP A 91 0.92 9.27 -5.60
CA TRP A 91 -0.36 9.21 -6.29
C TRP A 91 -1.44 8.48 -5.51
N ILE A 92 -2.67 8.95 -5.65
CA ILE A 92 -3.89 8.28 -5.20
C ILE A 92 -4.48 7.57 -6.41
N HIS A 93 -4.24 6.26 -6.53
CA HIS A 93 -4.62 5.44 -7.69
C HIS A 93 -6.09 5.00 -7.62
N ALA A 94 -7.01 5.94 -7.43
CA ALA A 94 -8.44 5.73 -7.40
C ALA A 94 -9.17 7.08 -7.40
N ASP A 95 -10.50 7.06 -7.52
CA ASP A 95 -11.31 8.24 -7.21
C ASP A 95 -11.05 8.74 -5.78
N LYS A 96 -11.02 10.05 -5.57
CA LYS A 96 -10.70 10.68 -4.27
C LYS A 96 -11.59 10.21 -3.11
N SER A 97 -12.80 9.69 -3.39
CA SER A 97 -13.69 9.11 -2.39
C SER A 97 -13.10 7.89 -1.69
N ILE A 98 -12.02 7.28 -2.25
CA ILE A 98 -11.27 6.22 -1.58
C ILE A 98 -10.72 6.67 -0.23
N LEU A 99 -10.31 7.93 -0.09
CA LEU A 99 -9.75 8.46 1.15
C LEU A 99 -10.72 8.32 2.32
N ASN A 100 -12.01 8.63 2.09
CA ASN A 100 -13.07 8.43 3.10
C ASN A 100 -13.29 6.97 3.45
N TYR A 101 -13.27 6.11 2.43
CA TYR A 101 -13.40 4.68 2.65
C TYR A 101 -12.26 4.12 3.52
N LEU A 102 -11.03 4.59 3.27
CA LEU A 102 -9.85 4.16 4.04
C LEU A 102 -9.89 4.55 5.52
N ILE A 103 -10.57 5.65 5.87
CA ILE A 103 -10.69 6.09 7.27
C ILE A 103 -12.02 5.71 7.92
N ASN A 104 -12.82 4.82 7.28
CA ASN A 104 -14.14 4.39 7.73
C ASN A 104 -15.17 5.53 7.95
N GLN A 105 -14.99 6.67 7.30
CA GLN A 105 -15.94 7.79 7.36
C GLN A 105 -16.88 7.75 6.16
N GLN A 106 -17.96 6.98 6.28
CA GLN A 106 -18.99 6.96 5.26
C GLN A 106 -19.73 8.30 5.20
N GLY A 107 -19.71 8.92 4.01
CA GLY A 107 -20.54 10.09 3.69
C GLY A 107 -19.94 11.48 3.94
N ASN A 108 -18.78 11.58 4.54
CA ASN A 108 -18.05 12.86 4.62
C ASN A 108 -16.91 12.87 3.59
N GLU A 109 -16.77 13.96 2.85
CA GLU A 109 -15.55 14.19 2.05
C GLU A 109 -14.40 14.36 3.05
N PRO A 110 -13.20 13.76 2.81
CA PRO A 110 -12.04 14.06 3.65
C PRO A 110 -11.74 15.55 3.57
N ASP A 111 -11.39 16.16 4.69
CA ASP A 111 -11.03 17.57 4.75
C ASP A 111 -9.61 17.81 4.18
N VAL A 112 -9.35 17.20 3.02
CA VAL A 112 -8.08 17.30 2.30
C VAL A 112 -8.31 17.67 0.84
N GLU A 113 -7.61 18.70 0.38
CA GLU A 113 -7.66 19.08 -1.03
C GLU A 113 -6.82 18.14 -1.89
N THR A 114 -7.42 17.70 -3.00
CA THR A 114 -6.74 16.86 -3.99
C THR A 114 -6.71 17.55 -5.36
N ILE A 115 -5.74 17.17 -6.17
CA ILE A 115 -5.57 17.57 -7.57
C ILE A 115 -5.89 16.35 -8.41
N LEU A 116 -6.79 16.50 -9.39
CA LEU A 116 -6.96 15.49 -10.43
C LEU A 116 -5.70 15.49 -11.30
N TYR A 117 -4.98 14.36 -11.31
CA TYR A 117 -3.72 14.24 -12.03
C TYR A 117 -3.95 13.74 -13.45
N GLN A 118 -4.06 14.67 -14.39
CA GLN A 118 -4.29 14.41 -15.81
C GLN A 118 -3.41 15.35 -16.66
N PRO A 119 -2.07 15.19 -16.61
CA PRO A 119 -1.17 16.02 -17.41
C PRO A 119 -1.39 15.80 -18.89
N THR A 120 -1.52 16.89 -19.67
CA THR A 120 -1.71 16.86 -21.11
C THR A 120 -0.48 17.33 -21.90
N ASN A 121 0.41 18.09 -21.26
CA ASN A 121 1.70 18.44 -21.83
C ASN A 121 2.70 17.32 -21.54
N VAL A 122 2.71 16.29 -22.39
CA VAL A 122 3.49 15.07 -22.19
C VAL A 122 4.43 14.82 -23.35
N GLN A 123 5.68 14.48 -23.03
CA GLN A 123 6.66 14.01 -24.00
C GLN A 123 7.01 12.54 -23.75
N SER A 124 7.33 11.82 -24.80
CA SER A 124 7.84 10.46 -24.70
C SER A 124 9.22 10.35 -25.33
N VAL A 125 10.05 9.49 -24.72
CA VAL A 125 11.42 9.21 -25.18
C VAL A 125 11.51 7.76 -25.61
N SER A 126 11.93 7.55 -26.85
CA SER A 126 12.25 6.22 -27.39
C SER A 126 13.64 6.29 -28.04
N GLY A 127 14.60 5.55 -27.48
CA GLY A 127 16.03 5.72 -27.80
C GLY A 127 16.50 7.15 -27.48
N ASP A 128 17.11 7.83 -28.46
CA ASP A 128 17.61 9.20 -28.32
C ASP A 128 16.58 10.27 -28.80
N THR A 129 15.36 9.86 -29.11
CA THR A 129 14.35 10.75 -29.70
C THR A 129 13.29 11.11 -28.67
N ILE A 130 13.13 12.41 -28.43
CA ILE A 130 12.03 12.96 -27.63
C ILE A 130 10.93 13.44 -28.57
N THR A 131 9.69 13.09 -28.28
CA THR A 131 8.50 13.38 -29.10
C THR A 131 7.39 13.93 -28.24
N GLN A 132 6.78 15.04 -28.67
CA GLN A 132 5.56 15.58 -28.03
C GLN A 132 4.37 14.66 -28.34
N ILE A 133 3.68 14.21 -27.30
CA ILE A 133 2.40 13.51 -27.44
C ILE A 133 1.31 14.54 -27.69
N PRO A 134 0.45 14.34 -28.70
CA PRO A 134 -0.67 15.25 -28.93
C PRO A 134 -1.57 15.36 -27.71
N GLU A 135 -1.96 16.57 -27.35
CA GLU A 135 -2.82 16.83 -26.17
C GLU A 135 -4.12 16.02 -26.23
N GLN A 136 -4.74 15.89 -27.42
CA GLN A 136 -5.97 15.12 -27.59
C GLN A 136 -5.77 13.63 -27.25
N ASP A 137 -4.63 13.06 -27.58
CA ASP A 137 -4.33 11.64 -27.27
C ASP A 137 -4.24 11.44 -25.74
N MET A 138 -3.72 12.43 -25.00
CA MET A 138 -3.69 12.39 -23.53
C MET A 138 -5.09 12.55 -22.93
N ILE A 139 -5.92 13.45 -23.46
CA ILE A 139 -7.31 13.61 -23.04
C ILE A 139 -8.09 12.30 -23.28
N ASP A 140 -7.92 11.68 -24.43
CA ASP A 140 -8.55 10.40 -24.78
C ASP A 140 -8.07 9.27 -23.86
N TYR A 141 -6.77 9.25 -23.53
CA TYR A 141 -6.19 8.30 -22.58
C TYR A 141 -6.87 8.42 -21.21
N TYR A 142 -6.93 9.60 -20.62
CA TYR A 142 -7.55 9.79 -19.29
C TYR A 142 -9.05 9.56 -19.28
N SER A 143 -9.74 9.74 -20.42
CA SER A 143 -11.17 9.45 -20.54
C SER A 143 -11.50 7.97 -20.46
N ASN A 144 -10.53 7.10 -20.75
CA ASN A 144 -10.71 5.65 -20.88
C ASN A 144 -9.96 4.84 -19.82
N TYR A 145 -9.08 5.46 -19.04
CA TYR A 145 -8.18 4.77 -18.11
C TYR A 145 -8.29 5.30 -16.68
N ILE A 146 -7.32 4.94 -15.85
CA ILE A 146 -7.32 5.13 -14.41
C ILE A 146 -7.42 6.61 -14.04
N ILE A 147 -8.34 6.93 -13.12
CA ILE A 147 -8.40 8.24 -12.49
C ILE A 147 -7.35 8.26 -11.38
N GLU A 148 -6.46 9.24 -11.42
CA GLU A 148 -5.45 9.46 -10.40
C GLU A 148 -5.56 10.85 -9.79
N TYR A 149 -5.24 10.94 -8.51
CA TYR A 149 -5.17 12.21 -7.79
C TYR A 149 -3.83 12.34 -7.08
N LYS A 150 -3.48 13.57 -6.71
CA LYS A 150 -2.40 13.92 -5.79
C LYS A 150 -2.95 14.80 -4.68
N PHE A 151 -2.33 14.78 -3.53
CA PHE A 151 -2.62 15.79 -2.50
C PHE A 151 -2.13 17.15 -2.94
N LYS A 152 -2.93 18.20 -2.66
CA LYS A 152 -2.60 19.57 -3.02
C LYS A 152 -1.72 20.25 -1.97
N ASN A 153 -2.16 20.25 -0.71
CA ASN A 153 -1.55 20.98 0.39
C ASN A 153 -1.07 20.06 1.53
N THR A 154 -1.16 18.75 1.36
CA THR A 154 -0.73 17.74 2.33
C THR A 154 0.00 16.62 1.62
N THR A 155 0.31 15.54 2.32
CA THR A 155 1.03 14.36 1.83
C THR A 155 0.35 13.07 2.28
N TRP A 156 0.73 11.92 1.69
CA TRP A 156 0.34 10.63 2.24
C TRP A 156 0.82 10.45 3.69
N TYR A 157 2.00 11.01 4.04
CA TYR A 157 2.49 10.93 5.41
C TYR A 157 1.55 11.63 6.39
N ASP A 158 1.14 12.87 6.09
CA ASP A 158 0.22 13.62 6.93
C ASP A 158 -1.14 12.94 7.02
N PHE A 159 -1.68 12.49 5.89
CA PHE A 159 -2.95 11.76 5.86
C PHE A 159 -2.91 10.51 6.75
N ILE A 160 -1.84 9.72 6.68
CA ILE A 160 -1.66 8.54 7.54
C ILE A 160 -1.48 8.97 9.00
N TYR A 161 -0.64 9.96 9.26
CA TYR A 161 -0.38 10.43 10.62
C TYR A 161 -1.67 10.91 11.30
N GLU A 162 -2.43 11.76 10.66
CA GLU A 162 -3.65 12.35 11.22
C GLU A 162 -4.77 11.32 11.44
N ASN A 163 -4.88 10.31 10.57
CA ASN A 163 -6.01 9.38 10.59
C ASN A 163 -5.71 8.01 11.22
N PHE A 164 -4.43 7.66 11.41
CA PHE A 164 -4.02 6.31 11.82
C PHE A 164 -3.06 6.27 13.00
N THR A 165 -2.77 7.39 13.67
CA THR A 165 -1.82 7.37 14.81
C THR A 165 -2.41 7.83 16.12
N GLU A 166 -3.64 8.34 16.14
CA GLU A 166 -4.29 8.78 17.37
C GLU A 166 -4.37 7.64 18.42
N ASN A 167 -3.74 7.84 19.57
CA ASN A 167 -3.57 6.87 20.65
C ASN A 167 -2.89 5.55 20.23
N ILE A 168 -2.18 5.54 19.10
CA ILE A 168 -1.43 4.38 18.60
C ILE A 168 0.07 4.58 18.78
N GLU A 169 0.55 5.80 18.63
CA GLU A 169 1.98 6.12 18.63
C GLU A 169 2.68 5.70 19.94
N GLU A 170 2.00 5.76 21.08
CA GLU A 170 2.51 5.29 22.38
C GLU A 170 2.78 3.77 22.44
N ASN A 171 2.17 2.99 21.52
CA ASN A 171 2.37 1.54 21.38
C ASN A 171 3.47 1.20 20.35
N ILE A 172 4.14 2.20 19.76
CA ILE A 172 5.24 1.96 18.81
C ILE A 172 6.56 1.94 19.57
N ILE A 173 7.30 0.84 19.40
CA ILE A 173 8.67 0.71 19.89
C ILE A 173 9.59 0.86 18.67
N TYR A 174 10.19 2.04 18.56
CA TYR A 174 11.13 2.37 17.49
C TYR A 174 12.50 1.69 17.69
N GLU A 175 13.35 1.69 16.68
CA GLU A 175 14.69 1.10 16.67
C GLU A 175 14.70 -0.38 17.07
N SER A 176 13.57 -1.07 16.85
CA SER A 176 13.30 -2.45 17.25
C SER A 176 13.20 -3.37 16.04
N LYS A 177 14.32 -3.51 15.30
CA LYS A 177 14.40 -4.39 14.13
C LYS A 177 14.25 -5.85 14.54
N VAL A 178 13.14 -6.49 14.18
CA VAL A 178 12.91 -7.92 14.38
C VAL A 178 13.85 -8.72 13.51
N THR A 179 14.54 -9.68 14.11
CA THR A 179 15.48 -10.59 13.46
C THR A 179 15.05 -12.06 13.51
N THR A 180 14.20 -12.41 14.49
CA THR A 180 13.67 -13.78 14.61
C THR A 180 12.20 -13.73 15.00
N ILE A 181 11.40 -14.63 14.42
CA ILE A 181 10.00 -14.90 14.79
C ILE A 181 9.88 -16.40 15.04
N ASP A 182 9.84 -16.78 16.33
CA ASP A 182 9.67 -18.17 16.74
C ASP A 182 8.20 -18.42 17.13
N TYR A 183 7.51 -19.20 16.30
CA TYR A 183 6.10 -19.57 16.47
C TYR A 183 5.91 -21.07 16.77
N SER A 184 6.98 -21.75 17.23
CA SER A 184 6.98 -23.18 17.56
C SER A 184 6.26 -23.52 18.87
N GLY A 185 6.27 -22.56 19.85
CA GLY A 185 5.65 -22.71 21.18
C GLY A 185 4.18 -22.28 21.20
N ASP A 186 3.58 -22.19 22.40
CA ASP A 186 2.19 -21.71 22.57
C ASP A 186 2.07 -20.23 22.20
N LYS A 187 3.00 -19.40 22.63
CA LYS A 187 3.16 -18.01 22.23
C LYS A 187 4.18 -17.86 21.12
N VAL A 188 4.09 -16.76 20.38
CA VAL A 188 5.12 -16.34 19.43
C VAL A 188 6.15 -15.48 20.15
N ILE A 189 7.43 -15.79 19.95
CA ILE A 189 8.55 -15.02 20.52
C ILE A 189 9.24 -14.28 19.37
N LEU A 190 9.37 -12.95 19.50
CA LEU A 190 10.09 -12.12 18.56
C LEU A 190 11.39 -11.64 19.21
N THR A 191 12.52 -11.82 18.52
CA THR A 191 13.83 -11.30 18.96
C THR A 191 14.21 -10.13 18.06
N THR A 192 14.67 -9.04 18.65
CA THR A 192 15.14 -7.86 17.95
C THR A 192 16.69 -7.82 17.84
N ASN A 193 17.21 -6.94 16.99
CA ASN A 193 18.65 -6.80 16.72
C ASN A 193 19.49 -6.42 17.97
N ASN A 194 18.87 -5.84 18.99
CA ASN A 194 19.50 -5.53 20.29
C ASN A 194 19.36 -6.66 21.33
N GLY A 195 18.80 -7.82 20.92
CA GLY A 195 18.65 -9.01 21.76
C GLY A 195 17.47 -8.98 22.73
N LEU A 196 16.58 -7.99 22.63
CA LEU A 196 15.33 -7.98 23.39
C LEU A 196 14.33 -9.00 22.82
N GLU A 197 13.60 -9.63 23.72
CA GLU A 197 12.54 -10.58 23.35
C GLU A 197 11.16 -10.01 23.71
N TYR A 198 10.22 -10.21 22.80
CA TYR A 198 8.82 -9.86 22.95
C TYR A 198 7.95 -11.09 22.72
N GLN A 199 6.83 -11.17 23.44
CA GLN A 199 5.96 -12.35 23.39
C GLN A 199 4.52 -11.93 23.10
N ALA A 200 3.85 -12.65 22.18
CA ALA A 200 2.45 -12.42 21.83
C ALA A 200 1.71 -13.72 21.54
N ASP A 201 0.38 -13.64 21.49
CA ASP A 201 -0.47 -14.75 21.01
C ASP A 201 -0.42 -14.86 19.50
N LYS A 202 -0.42 -13.72 18.82
CA LYS A 202 -0.35 -13.63 17.37
C LYS A 202 0.56 -12.48 16.91
N VAL A 203 1.06 -12.60 15.71
CA VAL A 203 1.93 -11.61 15.06
C VAL A 203 1.42 -11.25 13.70
N ILE A 204 1.41 -9.95 13.37
CA ILE A 204 1.14 -9.43 12.04
C ILE A 204 2.45 -8.89 11.45
N VAL A 205 2.96 -9.52 10.41
CA VAL A 205 4.18 -9.12 9.71
C VAL A 205 3.79 -8.18 8.57
N THR A 206 4.17 -6.89 8.68
CA THR A 206 3.86 -5.86 7.69
C THR A 206 5.08 -5.29 6.98
N VAL A 207 6.22 -5.97 7.12
CA VAL A 207 7.44 -5.60 6.39
C VAL A 207 7.25 -5.77 4.89
N SER A 208 8.00 -5.02 4.07
CA SER A 208 7.96 -5.20 2.61
C SER A 208 8.37 -6.61 2.21
N VAL A 209 7.89 -7.06 1.05
CA VAL A 209 8.34 -8.34 0.51
C VAL A 209 9.85 -8.33 0.20
N GLY A 210 10.46 -7.17 -0.04
CA GLY A 210 11.91 -7.03 -0.20
C GLY A 210 12.68 -7.44 1.06
N VAL A 211 12.17 -7.09 2.24
CA VAL A 211 12.73 -7.54 3.52
C VAL A 211 12.60 -9.06 3.69
N LEU A 212 11.47 -9.64 3.30
CA LEU A 212 11.30 -11.12 3.34
C LEU A 212 12.23 -11.83 2.36
N LYS A 213 12.39 -11.29 1.15
CA LYS A 213 13.34 -11.82 0.12
C LYS A 213 14.78 -11.80 0.59
N SER A 214 15.17 -10.81 1.39
CA SER A 214 16.54 -10.67 1.89
C SER A 214 16.90 -11.64 3.03
N ASN A 215 15.91 -12.41 3.53
CA ASN A 215 16.08 -13.40 4.60
C ASN A 215 16.71 -12.82 5.90
N VAL A 216 16.50 -11.53 6.18
CA VAL A 216 16.98 -10.88 7.40
C VAL A 216 16.13 -11.20 8.63
N ILE A 217 14.95 -11.80 8.44
CA ILE A 217 14.09 -12.32 9.50
C ILE A 217 14.13 -13.85 9.44
N THR A 218 14.57 -14.47 10.53
CA THR A 218 14.55 -15.93 10.70
C THR A 218 13.20 -16.38 11.26
N PHE A 219 12.54 -17.31 10.59
CA PHE A 219 11.30 -17.94 11.06
C PHE A 219 11.59 -19.30 11.66
N ILE A 220 11.03 -19.59 12.84
CA ILE A 220 11.14 -20.87 13.54
C ILE A 220 9.73 -21.37 13.91
N PRO A 221 9.26 -22.47 13.31
CA PRO A 221 9.87 -23.29 12.24
C PRO A 221 10.15 -22.51 10.95
N SER A 222 11.02 -23.03 10.11
CA SER A 222 11.29 -22.42 8.78
C SER A 222 10.02 -22.35 7.94
N LEU A 223 9.92 -21.34 7.08
CA LEU A 223 8.85 -21.21 6.10
C LEU A 223 8.80 -22.43 5.19
N SER A 224 7.61 -22.81 4.74
CA SER A 224 7.45 -23.87 3.73
C SER A 224 8.10 -23.46 2.40
N THR A 225 8.47 -24.47 1.60
CA THR A 225 9.01 -24.22 0.25
C THR A 225 8.03 -23.42 -0.62
N GLU A 226 6.75 -23.71 -0.50
CA GLU A 226 5.67 -23.01 -1.23
C GLU A 226 5.61 -21.53 -0.83
N LYS A 227 5.73 -21.23 0.47
CA LYS A 227 5.77 -19.85 0.97
C LYS A 227 7.01 -19.10 0.49
N ILE A 228 8.18 -19.75 0.58
CA ILE A 228 9.45 -19.17 0.10
C ILE A 228 9.36 -18.86 -1.40
N ASN A 229 8.89 -19.82 -2.21
CA ASN A 229 8.73 -19.60 -3.64
C ASN A 229 7.76 -18.46 -3.92
N ALA A 230 6.62 -18.42 -3.23
CA ALA A 230 5.65 -17.32 -3.39
C ALA A 230 6.23 -15.94 -3.05
N ILE A 231 7.11 -15.84 -2.05
CA ILE A 231 7.83 -14.61 -1.71
C ILE A 231 8.84 -14.26 -2.83
N GLN A 232 9.60 -15.25 -3.33
CA GLN A 232 10.62 -15.02 -4.34
C GLN A 232 10.03 -14.66 -5.72
N ASP A 233 8.84 -15.17 -6.04
CA ASP A 233 8.15 -14.92 -7.31
C ASP A 233 7.54 -13.51 -7.41
N VAL A 234 7.40 -12.78 -6.30
CA VAL A 234 6.90 -11.40 -6.35
C VAL A 234 7.90 -10.50 -7.07
N GLU A 235 7.48 -9.80 -8.10
CA GLU A 235 8.29 -8.75 -8.69
C GLU A 235 8.30 -7.51 -7.80
N PHE A 236 9.42 -7.27 -7.13
CA PHE A 236 9.64 -6.15 -6.22
C PHE A 236 10.90 -5.42 -6.62
N LEU A 237 10.73 -4.29 -7.30
CA LEU A 237 11.81 -3.65 -8.04
C LEU A 237 12.57 -2.62 -7.20
N PRO A 238 13.89 -2.46 -7.43
CA PRO A 238 14.65 -1.35 -6.88
C PRO A 238 14.22 -0.04 -7.54
N GLY A 239 14.44 1.08 -6.87
CA GLY A 239 14.13 2.38 -7.47
C GLY A 239 14.41 3.55 -6.54
N PHE A 240 14.35 4.75 -7.12
CA PHE A 240 14.59 5.99 -6.40
C PHE A 240 13.75 7.14 -6.96
N LYS A 241 13.62 8.19 -6.16
CA LYS A 241 13.21 9.53 -6.58
C LYS A 241 14.40 10.48 -6.52
N LEU A 242 14.55 11.31 -7.54
CA LEU A 242 15.46 12.45 -7.55
C LEU A 242 14.63 13.71 -7.82
N LEU A 243 14.57 14.61 -6.87
CA LEU A 243 13.84 15.87 -6.97
C LEU A 243 14.86 17.00 -7.18
N MET A 244 14.65 17.83 -8.18
CA MET A 244 15.59 18.91 -8.56
C MET A 244 14.83 20.23 -8.65
N LYS A 245 15.41 21.30 -8.08
CA LYS A 245 14.80 22.63 -8.08
C LYS A 245 15.47 23.53 -9.12
N PHE A 246 14.66 24.21 -9.92
CA PHE A 246 15.08 25.06 -11.02
C PHE A 246 14.60 26.51 -10.85
N SER A 247 15.24 27.47 -11.50
CA SER A 247 14.84 28.88 -11.50
C SER A 247 13.68 29.18 -12.45
N GLU A 248 13.41 28.28 -13.41
CA GLU A 248 12.30 28.36 -14.36
C GLU A 248 11.83 26.99 -14.79
N GLN A 249 10.59 26.87 -15.25
CA GLN A 249 10.05 25.64 -15.82
C GLN A 249 10.36 25.59 -17.30
N PHE A 250 11.32 24.76 -17.72
CA PHE A 250 11.69 24.50 -19.10
C PHE A 250 11.16 23.16 -19.63
N TYR A 251 10.51 22.37 -18.78
CA TYR A 251 10.09 21.00 -19.01
C TYR A 251 8.54 20.88 -19.09
N PRO A 252 8.01 19.82 -19.72
CA PRO A 252 6.57 19.54 -19.74
C PRO A 252 6.09 18.97 -18.41
N ASP A 253 4.78 18.69 -18.30
CA ASP A 253 4.20 18.07 -17.11
C ASP A 253 4.80 16.66 -16.86
N VAL A 254 5.06 15.90 -17.94
CA VAL A 254 5.63 14.54 -17.87
C VAL A 254 6.55 14.28 -19.06
N ILE A 255 7.68 13.60 -18.79
CA ILE A 255 8.51 12.95 -19.82
C ILE A 255 8.55 11.46 -19.47
N SER A 256 7.95 10.63 -20.31
CA SER A 256 7.90 9.17 -20.12
C SER A 256 8.93 8.45 -20.99
N TYR A 257 9.47 7.36 -20.49
CA TYR A 257 10.44 6.53 -21.19
C TYR A 257 9.92 5.11 -21.37
N GLU A 258 10.25 4.51 -22.50
CA GLU A 258 10.15 3.06 -22.64
C GLU A 258 11.25 2.38 -21.84
N THR A 259 10.90 1.40 -21.01
CA THR A 259 11.83 0.64 -20.16
C THR A 259 11.64 -0.86 -20.34
N ASN A 260 12.70 -1.64 -20.10
CA ASN A 260 12.62 -3.11 -20.17
C ASN A 260 11.84 -3.70 -18.98
N SER A 261 11.92 -3.07 -17.80
CA SER A 261 11.14 -3.40 -16.61
C SER A 261 11.02 -2.16 -15.72
N GLY A 262 9.90 -2.05 -15.01
CA GLY A 262 9.64 -0.93 -14.12
C GLY A 262 9.26 0.33 -14.88
N GLU A 263 9.76 1.49 -14.40
CA GLU A 263 9.37 2.81 -14.88
C GLU A 263 10.56 3.77 -14.89
N LYS A 264 10.60 4.67 -15.88
CA LYS A 264 11.41 5.89 -15.86
C LYS A 264 10.53 7.03 -16.35
N SER A 265 10.32 8.02 -15.48
CA SER A 265 9.56 9.23 -15.84
C SER A 265 10.10 10.45 -15.12
N TYR A 266 10.20 11.58 -15.83
CA TYR A 266 10.27 12.89 -15.20
C TYR A 266 8.87 13.47 -15.11
N TYR A 267 8.59 14.19 -14.02
CA TYR A 267 7.28 14.80 -13.81
C TYR A 267 7.38 16.11 -13.05
N ASP A 268 6.47 17.04 -13.36
CA ASP A 268 6.34 18.26 -12.59
C ASP A 268 5.74 17.96 -11.22
N VAL A 269 6.56 18.14 -10.16
CA VAL A 269 6.13 17.91 -8.77
C VAL A 269 5.13 18.97 -8.32
N ALA A 270 5.21 20.19 -8.91
CA ALA A 270 4.32 21.30 -8.65
C ALA A 270 3.02 21.27 -9.46
N TYR A 271 2.80 20.25 -10.31
CA TYR A 271 1.60 20.13 -11.14
C TYR A 271 0.31 20.37 -10.35
N GLY A 272 -0.48 21.37 -10.75
CA GLY A 272 -1.76 21.72 -10.12
C GLY A 272 -1.66 22.40 -8.74
N LYS A 273 -0.45 22.61 -8.22
CA LYS A 273 -0.19 23.33 -6.97
C LYS A 273 -0.04 24.86 -7.23
N ASN A 274 -0.45 25.68 -6.28
CA ASN A 274 -0.18 27.12 -6.34
C ASN A 274 1.23 27.39 -5.84
N SER A 275 2.24 27.09 -6.64
CA SER A 275 3.64 27.20 -6.28
C SER A 275 4.38 28.18 -7.20
N GLN A 276 5.41 28.85 -6.65
CA GLN A 276 6.40 29.62 -7.39
C GLN A 276 7.69 28.79 -7.59
N ASP A 277 7.79 27.63 -6.95
CA ASP A 277 8.94 26.76 -7.08
C ASP A 277 8.76 25.80 -8.27
N HIS A 278 9.77 25.68 -9.09
CA HIS A 278 9.84 24.76 -10.22
C HIS A 278 10.63 23.52 -9.79
N VAL A 279 9.93 22.44 -9.53
CA VAL A 279 10.51 21.18 -9.06
C VAL A 279 10.24 20.07 -10.06
N LEU A 280 11.28 19.55 -10.69
CA LEU A 280 11.21 18.38 -11.56
C LEU A 280 11.62 17.13 -10.75
N GLY A 281 10.76 16.14 -10.73
CA GLY A 281 11.01 14.83 -10.15
C GLY A 281 11.42 13.83 -11.22
N LEU A 282 12.41 13.00 -10.94
CA LEU A 282 12.68 11.75 -11.66
C LEU A 282 12.25 10.59 -10.78
N LEU A 283 11.33 9.78 -11.28
CA LEU A 283 11.04 8.46 -10.75
C LEU A 283 11.71 7.43 -11.66
N SER A 284 12.60 6.62 -11.07
CA SER A 284 13.28 5.55 -11.79
C SER A 284 13.18 4.25 -10.99
N VAL A 285 12.63 3.21 -11.62
CA VAL A 285 12.34 1.91 -11.00
C VAL A 285 12.68 0.79 -11.96
N GLY A 286 13.19 -0.33 -11.43
CA GLY A 286 13.57 -1.49 -12.22
C GLY A 286 14.86 -1.28 -13.02
N SER A 287 14.88 -1.68 -14.28
CA SER A 287 16.09 -1.68 -15.12
C SER A 287 16.74 -0.29 -15.23
N SER A 288 15.95 0.77 -15.33
CA SER A 288 16.47 2.14 -15.40
C SER A 288 17.15 2.57 -14.10
N ALA A 289 16.61 2.17 -12.94
CA ALA A 289 17.24 2.47 -11.66
C ALA A 289 18.57 1.71 -11.50
N GLU A 290 18.63 0.46 -11.95
CA GLU A 290 19.86 -0.34 -11.92
C GLU A 290 20.97 0.29 -12.77
N GLU A 291 20.64 0.84 -13.95
CA GLU A 291 21.58 1.58 -14.78
C GLU A 291 22.14 2.81 -14.06
N TYR A 292 21.29 3.60 -13.40
CA TYR A 292 21.73 4.75 -12.61
C TYR A 292 22.62 4.36 -11.42
N TYR A 293 22.34 3.23 -10.76
CA TYR A 293 23.17 2.76 -9.64
C TYR A 293 24.61 2.42 -10.05
N LEU A 294 24.85 2.07 -11.31
CA LEU A 294 26.20 1.84 -11.85
C LEU A 294 27.02 3.13 -11.95
N LEU A 295 26.39 4.29 -11.97
CA LEU A 295 27.08 5.60 -12.01
C LEU A 295 27.75 5.94 -10.67
N GLY A 296 27.30 5.36 -9.56
CA GLY A 296 27.86 5.55 -8.24
C GLY A 296 26.95 6.29 -7.27
N ASP A 297 27.35 7.44 -6.77
CA ASP A 297 26.62 8.19 -5.76
C ASP A 297 25.54 9.10 -6.36
N SER A 298 24.75 9.73 -5.48
CA SER A 298 23.65 10.62 -5.88
C SER A 298 24.10 11.82 -6.70
N ASN A 299 25.34 12.30 -6.51
CA ASN A 299 25.87 13.41 -7.29
C ASN A 299 26.21 12.95 -8.72
N ALA A 300 26.80 11.78 -8.90
CA ALA A 300 27.06 11.22 -10.22
C ALA A 300 25.75 10.98 -10.99
N ILE A 301 24.72 10.49 -10.32
CA ILE A 301 23.36 10.33 -10.88
C ILE A 301 22.79 11.69 -11.28
N LEU A 302 22.86 12.70 -10.40
CA LEU A 302 22.39 14.05 -10.69
C LEU A 302 23.07 14.65 -11.93
N GLN A 303 24.41 14.54 -12.02
CA GLN A 303 25.17 15.08 -13.18
C GLN A 303 24.75 14.39 -14.49
N ASN A 304 24.54 13.08 -14.46
CA ASN A 304 24.05 12.34 -15.63
C ASN A 304 22.63 12.79 -16.03
N VAL A 305 21.73 12.96 -15.04
CA VAL A 305 20.36 13.43 -15.27
C VAL A 305 20.34 14.85 -15.86
N LEU A 306 21.15 15.77 -15.32
CA LEU A 306 21.26 17.12 -15.89
C LEU A 306 21.79 17.10 -17.33
N GLN A 307 22.80 16.27 -17.61
CA GLN A 307 23.34 16.11 -18.96
C GLN A 307 22.31 15.53 -19.94
N GLU A 308 21.51 14.56 -19.50
CA GLU A 308 20.41 13.98 -20.30
C GLU A 308 19.36 15.05 -20.65
N LEU A 309 18.89 15.82 -19.64
CA LEU A 309 17.95 16.92 -19.85
C LEU A 309 18.52 18.05 -20.71
N ASP A 310 19.82 18.37 -20.57
CA ASP A 310 20.50 19.35 -21.41
C ASP A 310 20.51 18.94 -22.89
N GLY A 311 20.62 17.65 -23.16
CA GLY A 311 20.49 17.11 -24.51
C GLY A 311 19.14 17.39 -25.16
N TYR A 312 18.06 17.35 -24.37
CA TYR A 312 16.70 17.61 -24.86
C TYR A 312 16.35 19.11 -24.91
N TYR A 313 16.89 19.90 -23.97
CA TYR A 313 16.50 21.29 -23.75
C TYR A 313 17.66 22.29 -23.96
N ASN A 314 18.63 21.95 -24.80
CA ASN A 314 19.72 22.84 -25.24
C ASN A 314 20.50 23.50 -24.07
N GLY A 315 20.78 22.75 -23.00
CA GLY A 315 21.53 23.22 -21.86
C GLY A 315 20.73 23.95 -20.78
N LEU A 316 19.41 24.07 -20.92
CA LEU A 316 18.55 24.79 -19.97
C LEU A 316 18.51 24.12 -18.60
N ALA A 317 18.65 22.81 -18.51
CA ALA A 317 18.63 22.13 -17.24
C ALA A 317 19.81 22.56 -16.35
N SER A 318 21.03 22.48 -16.84
CA SER A 318 22.21 22.95 -16.11
C SER A 318 22.20 24.46 -15.88
N GLN A 319 21.69 25.25 -16.82
CA GLN A 319 21.64 26.71 -16.72
C GLN A 319 20.67 27.16 -15.62
N SER A 320 19.52 26.53 -15.48
CA SER A 320 18.45 26.92 -14.53
C SER A 320 18.51 26.16 -13.19
N PHE A 321 19.36 25.15 -13.06
CA PHE A 321 19.50 24.36 -11.83
C PHE A 321 20.00 25.23 -10.66
N LEU A 322 19.24 25.24 -9.54
CA LEU A 322 19.56 26.05 -8.36
C LEU A 322 20.57 25.39 -7.40
N GLY A 323 21.09 24.23 -7.72
CA GLY A 323 22.02 23.48 -6.85
C GLY A 323 21.33 22.66 -5.75
N ASN A 324 20.01 22.70 -5.68
CA ASN A 324 19.23 22.02 -4.65
C ASN A 324 18.59 20.74 -5.24
N TYR A 325 18.82 19.60 -4.57
CA TYR A 325 18.17 18.33 -4.92
C TYR A 325 17.94 17.44 -3.72
N ILE A 326 17.00 16.52 -3.83
CA ILE A 326 16.77 15.43 -2.89
C ILE A 326 16.88 14.12 -3.64
N TYR A 327 17.68 13.19 -3.10
CA TYR A 327 17.79 11.83 -3.61
C TYR A 327 17.27 10.84 -2.58
N MET A 328 16.15 10.16 -2.89
CA MET A 328 15.56 9.14 -2.05
C MET A 328 15.67 7.78 -2.72
N ASN A 329 16.65 7.00 -2.29
CA ASN A 329 16.89 5.66 -2.83
C ASN A 329 16.16 4.58 -2.04
N TRP A 330 14.96 4.21 -2.50
CA TRP A 330 14.14 3.18 -1.87
C TRP A 330 14.71 1.77 -2.09
N GLY A 331 15.38 1.53 -3.21
CA GLY A 331 15.99 0.25 -3.56
C GLY A 331 17.09 -0.20 -2.59
N GLN A 332 17.81 0.76 -2.01
CA GLN A 332 18.93 0.52 -1.09
C GLN A 332 18.63 0.88 0.36
N GLN A 333 17.37 1.22 0.70
CA GLN A 333 16.99 1.47 2.09
C GLN A 333 16.99 0.17 2.90
N THR A 334 17.67 0.22 4.05
CA THR A 334 17.92 -0.93 4.94
C THR A 334 16.65 -1.66 5.39
N PHE A 335 15.52 -0.95 5.48
CA PHE A 335 14.27 -1.47 6.03
C PHE A 335 13.17 -1.67 5.00
N THR A 336 13.45 -1.44 3.71
CA THR A 336 12.45 -1.60 2.64
C THR A 336 12.91 -2.49 1.50
N HIS A 337 14.17 -2.41 1.08
CA HIS A 337 14.79 -3.20 0.01
C HIS A 337 14.07 -3.14 -1.35
N GLY A 338 13.44 -2.00 -1.69
CA GLY A 338 12.72 -1.81 -2.95
C GLY A 338 11.59 -0.80 -2.86
N THR A 339 10.90 -0.57 -3.97
CA THR A 339 9.87 0.45 -4.15
C THR A 339 8.47 -0.08 -3.87
N TRP A 340 7.91 -0.84 -4.81
CA TRP A 340 6.58 -1.44 -4.72
C TRP A 340 6.52 -2.76 -5.51
N THR A 341 5.44 -3.50 -5.30
CA THR A 341 5.13 -4.71 -6.08
C THR A 341 4.53 -4.31 -7.43
N SER A 342 5.20 -4.67 -8.52
CA SER A 342 4.75 -4.36 -9.88
C SER A 342 3.81 -5.42 -10.45
N ASP A 343 4.15 -6.70 -10.30
CA ASP A 343 3.31 -7.81 -10.73
C ASP A 343 3.32 -8.95 -9.70
N ILE A 344 2.17 -9.60 -9.56
CA ILE A 344 2.03 -10.82 -8.78
C ILE A 344 1.37 -11.86 -9.65
N GLN A 345 2.17 -12.74 -10.21
CA GLN A 345 1.65 -13.91 -10.89
C GLN A 345 1.10 -14.93 -9.88
N ALA A 346 0.07 -15.56 -10.22
CA ALA A 346 -0.68 -16.77 -9.79
C ALA A 346 -0.45 -17.42 -8.40
N SER A 347 0.62 -17.17 -7.64
CA SER A 347 0.89 -17.85 -6.37
C SER A 347 0.35 -17.13 -5.12
N SER A 348 -0.60 -16.22 -5.28
CA SER A 348 -1.10 -15.32 -4.23
C SER A 348 -1.63 -16.02 -2.97
N ASN A 349 -2.16 -17.24 -3.06
CA ASN A 349 -2.70 -17.94 -1.90
C ASN A 349 -1.60 -18.32 -0.91
N ASN A 350 -0.48 -18.91 -1.39
CA ASN A 350 0.64 -19.29 -0.53
C ASN A 350 1.33 -18.05 0.09
N LEU A 351 1.32 -16.91 -0.63
CA LEU A 351 1.85 -15.65 -0.12
C LEU A 351 1.03 -15.12 1.07
N ASN A 352 -0.29 -15.23 1.01
CA ASN A 352 -1.21 -14.72 2.03
C ASN A 352 -1.41 -15.69 3.21
N GLU A 353 -1.05 -16.97 3.05
CA GLU A 353 -1.27 -17.99 4.06
C GLU A 353 -0.60 -17.65 5.40
N SER A 354 -1.36 -17.74 6.48
CA SER A 354 -0.86 -17.59 7.84
C SER A 354 -0.04 -18.80 8.28
N LEU A 355 0.88 -18.63 9.21
CA LEU A 355 1.68 -19.73 9.77
C LEU A 355 1.04 -20.19 11.09
N ASN A 356 0.53 -21.40 11.11
CA ASN A 356 -0.07 -22.05 12.29
C ASN A 356 -1.17 -21.21 12.99
N ASN A 357 -1.89 -20.35 12.26
CA ASN A 357 -2.84 -19.37 12.81
C ASN A 357 -2.22 -18.46 13.90
N LYS A 358 -0.92 -18.22 13.85
CA LYS A 358 -0.18 -17.37 14.79
C LYS A 358 0.55 -16.21 14.11
N VAL A 359 1.12 -16.43 12.92
CA VAL A 359 1.83 -15.38 12.19
C VAL A 359 1.09 -15.09 10.90
N TYR A 360 0.67 -13.86 10.75
CA TYR A 360 -0.12 -13.36 9.63
C TYR A 360 0.69 -12.32 8.86
N PHE A 361 0.32 -12.07 7.61
CA PHE A 361 1.04 -11.17 6.72
C PHE A 361 0.09 -10.12 6.15
N ALA A 362 0.53 -8.85 6.13
CA ALA A 362 -0.20 -7.76 5.51
C ALA A 362 0.75 -6.74 4.88
N GLY A 363 0.27 -5.97 3.90
CA GLY A 363 1.05 -5.00 3.15
C GLY A 363 0.49 -4.81 1.75
N GLU A 364 1.09 -3.92 0.97
CA GLU A 364 0.65 -3.62 -0.39
C GLU A 364 0.72 -4.84 -1.34
N THR A 365 1.61 -5.78 -1.02
CA THR A 365 1.79 -7.03 -1.77
C THR A 365 0.66 -8.03 -1.52
N TYR A 366 0.06 -8.03 -0.32
CA TYR A 366 -0.86 -9.07 0.16
C TYR A 366 -2.33 -8.76 -0.11
N ASN A 367 -2.66 -7.63 -0.70
CA ASN A 367 -4.05 -7.30 -0.95
C ASN A 367 -4.67 -8.24 -2.00
N THR A 368 -5.85 -8.77 -1.66
CA THR A 368 -6.62 -9.66 -2.53
C THR A 368 -7.94 -9.04 -2.98
N TYR A 369 -8.22 -7.78 -2.64
CA TYR A 369 -9.43 -7.11 -3.08
C TYR A 369 -9.33 -6.76 -4.57
N GLY A 370 -10.28 -7.26 -5.37
CA GLY A 370 -10.38 -6.94 -6.79
C GLY A 370 -11.05 -5.59 -7.03
N VAL A 371 -12.34 -5.51 -6.81
CA VAL A 371 -13.16 -4.30 -7.03
C VAL A 371 -13.65 -3.78 -5.69
N LEU A 372 -13.40 -2.51 -5.42
CA LEU A 372 -14.01 -1.84 -4.27
C LEU A 372 -15.48 -1.50 -4.53
N PRO A 373 -16.29 -1.45 -3.48
CA PRO A 373 -17.66 -0.93 -3.59
C PRO A 373 -17.70 0.60 -3.83
N VAL A 374 -16.55 1.26 -3.94
CA VAL A 374 -16.43 2.72 -4.16
C VAL A 374 -16.29 2.98 -5.65
N ASN A 375 -17.37 3.43 -6.28
CA ASN A 375 -17.44 3.86 -7.68
C ASN A 375 -16.86 2.88 -8.72
N GLY A 376 -16.82 1.56 -8.42
CA GLY A 376 -16.26 0.56 -9.32
C GLY A 376 -14.74 0.63 -9.50
N SER A 377 -14.04 1.39 -8.68
CA SER A 377 -12.59 1.52 -8.74
C SER A 377 -11.90 0.21 -8.37
N PHE A 378 -10.86 -0.14 -9.11
CA PHE A 378 -9.94 -1.22 -8.73
C PHE A 378 -8.88 -0.66 -7.78
N ILE A 379 -8.51 -1.43 -6.75
CA ILE A 379 -7.33 -1.11 -5.98
C ILE A 379 -6.13 -1.76 -6.65
N LEU A 380 -5.19 -0.92 -7.04
CA LEU A 380 -3.91 -1.38 -7.54
C LEU A 380 -3.06 -1.90 -6.37
N ARG A 381 -2.53 -3.10 -6.51
CA ARG A 381 -1.44 -3.59 -5.66
C ARG A 381 -0.25 -2.62 -5.80
N GLY A 382 0.64 -2.63 -4.82
CA GLY A 382 1.76 -1.68 -4.82
C GLY A 382 1.38 -0.27 -4.36
N SER A 383 0.14 -0.04 -3.90
CA SER A 383 -0.36 1.26 -3.48
C SER A 383 -0.53 1.39 -1.96
N VAL A 384 -0.60 2.64 -1.48
CA VAL A 384 -0.92 2.94 -0.06
C VAL A 384 -2.30 2.43 0.31
N GLN A 385 -3.27 2.59 -0.60
CA GLN A 385 -4.64 2.15 -0.41
C GLN A 385 -4.69 0.63 -0.17
N SER A 386 -3.95 -0.13 -0.97
CA SER A 386 -3.89 -1.58 -0.81
C SER A 386 -3.22 -1.99 0.50
N ALA A 387 -2.19 -1.27 0.93
CA ALA A 387 -1.53 -1.52 2.21
C ALA A 387 -2.49 -1.32 3.40
N ILE A 388 -3.24 -0.21 3.41
CA ILE A 388 -4.23 0.08 4.46
C ILE A 388 -5.30 -1.01 4.53
N LEU A 389 -5.89 -1.36 3.40
CA LEU A 389 -6.95 -2.37 3.33
C LEU A 389 -6.46 -3.77 3.71
N SER A 390 -5.21 -4.09 3.36
CA SER A 390 -4.58 -5.33 3.78
C SER A 390 -4.42 -5.40 5.30
N GLY A 391 -4.07 -4.28 5.95
CA GLY A 391 -4.00 -4.20 7.41
C GLY A 391 -5.35 -4.41 8.08
N TYR A 392 -6.44 -3.83 7.56
CA TYR A 392 -7.79 -4.08 8.07
C TYR A 392 -8.22 -5.54 7.90
N LYS A 393 -8.01 -6.08 6.70
CA LYS A 393 -8.39 -7.45 6.37
C LYS A 393 -7.71 -8.49 7.25
N VAL A 394 -6.42 -8.35 7.51
CA VAL A 394 -5.69 -9.32 8.35
C VAL A 394 -6.22 -9.33 9.79
N VAL A 395 -6.66 -8.19 10.31
CA VAL A 395 -7.28 -8.13 11.64
C VAL A 395 -8.66 -8.81 11.62
N GLU A 396 -9.46 -8.60 10.59
CA GLU A 396 -10.73 -9.33 10.42
C GLU A 396 -10.51 -10.85 10.37
N GLU A 397 -9.50 -11.33 9.64
CA GLU A 397 -9.12 -12.76 9.60
C GLU A 397 -8.69 -13.29 10.99
N ILE A 398 -8.08 -12.45 11.83
CA ILE A 398 -7.67 -12.82 13.17
C ILE A 398 -8.85 -12.92 14.13
N LEU A 399 -9.83 -12.04 13.98
CA LEU A 399 -10.93 -11.88 14.93
C LEU A 399 -12.12 -12.82 14.63
N PHE A 400 -12.30 -13.17 13.36
CA PHE A 400 -13.45 -13.94 12.85
C PHE A 400 -13.03 -15.15 12.01
#